data_ec75cfcfc643cd432ec157654b81af11
#
_entry.id   ec75cfcfc643cd432ec157654b81af11
#
_cell.length_a   1.000
_cell.length_b   1.000
_cell.length_c   1.000
_cell.angle_alpha   90.00
_cell.angle_beta   90.00
_cell.angle_gamma   90.00
#
_symmetry.space_group_name_H-M   'P 1'
#
loop_
_entity.id
_entity.type
_entity.pdbx_description
1 polymer ?
#
loop_
_entity_poly.entity_id
_entity_poly.type
_entity_poly.pdbx_seq_one_letter_code
_entity_poly.pdbx_strand_id
1 'polypeptide(L)'
;MRDAMRQNRRSATGLLAKTSSLKTADGIKRSANVTALTRGEACVMPAAVFRELVFAYRPVAERLFCLMASRIRELNARFMEQTVLDLRHRLYSELLRLSTPRGERIGERVITPPPFHHIMAARIGCRREQVTREFTMMSQEGLIERTRGALILRQPDVLKARVADAMRTDH
;
A
#
# COMPACT_ATOMS: atom_id res chain seq x y z
N MET A 1 6.61 1.30 -32.70
CA MET A 1 6.18 1.14 -31.29
C MET A 1 7.34 0.97 -30.31
N ARG A 2 8.43 0.21 -30.62
CA ARG A 2 9.63 0.06 -29.76
C ARG A 2 10.45 1.35 -29.61
N ASP A 3 10.53 2.22 -30.60
CA ASP A 3 11.33 3.46 -30.54
C ASP A 3 10.66 4.57 -29.73
N ALA A 4 9.34 4.67 -29.73
CA ALA A 4 8.61 5.63 -28.88
C ALA A 4 8.72 5.33 -27.38
N MET A 5 8.92 4.05 -27.01
CA MET A 5 9.18 3.66 -25.62
C MET A 5 10.60 3.99 -25.14
N ARG A 6 11.59 4.04 -26.03
CA ARG A 6 12.99 4.35 -25.67
C ARG A 6 13.19 5.83 -25.34
N GLN A 7 12.47 6.74 -25.96
CA GLN A 7 12.61 8.18 -25.73
C GLN A 7 12.03 8.68 -24.40
N ASN A 8 11.24 7.87 -23.70
CA ASN A 8 10.52 8.29 -22.49
C ASN A 8 11.04 7.68 -21.17
N ARG A 9 12.23 7.06 -21.19
CA ARG A 9 12.91 6.63 -19.97
C ARG A 9 13.57 7.84 -19.30
N ARG A 10 13.06 8.23 -18.15
CA ARG A 10 13.65 9.28 -17.32
C ARG A 10 14.23 8.68 -16.06
N SER A 11 15.51 8.92 -15.80
CA SER A 11 16.15 8.54 -14.53
C SER A 11 15.49 9.32 -13.39
N ALA A 12 14.95 8.61 -12.42
CA ALA A 12 14.10 9.17 -11.37
C ALA A 12 14.87 9.71 -10.16
N THR A 13 16.08 10.21 -10.35
CA THR A 13 16.78 10.94 -9.30
C THR A 13 16.36 12.41 -9.37
N GLY A 14 15.35 12.80 -8.59
CA GLY A 14 14.93 14.20 -8.44
C GLY A 14 13.84 14.71 -9.39
N LEU A 15 13.28 13.88 -10.30
CA LEU A 15 12.38 14.38 -11.36
C LEU A 15 10.89 14.17 -11.10
N LEU A 16 10.47 13.48 -10.08
CA LEU A 16 9.04 13.22 -9.83
C LEU A 16 8.34 14.36 -9.06
N ALA A 17 9.07 15.37 -8.63
CA ALA A 17 8.49 16.54 -7.94
C ALA A 17 7.66 17.47 -8.85
N LYS A 18 7.70 17.31 -10.18
CA LYS A 18 6.96 18.16 -11.13
C LYS A 18 5.87 17.44 -11.94
N THR A 19 5.35 16.33 -11.44
CA THR A 19 4.27 15.61 -12.16
C THR A 19 2.87 16.16 -11.91
N SER A 20 2.71 17.20 -11.11
CA SER A 20 1.40 17.84 -10.84
C SER A 20 0.75 18.47 -12.07
N SER A 21 1.51 18.75 -13.13
CA SER A 21 0.99 19.28 -14.40
C SER A 21 0.54 18.20 -15.39
N LEU A 22 0.86 16.94 -15.15
CA LEU A 22 0.46 15.84 -16.03
C LEU A 22 -1.01 15.48 -15.76
N LYS A 23 -1.84 15.50 -16.81
CA LYS A 23 -3.22 15.03 -16.74
C LYS A 23 -3.27 13.52 -16.58
N THR A 24 -4.28 13.04 -15.87
CA THR A 24 -4.62 11.61 -15.76
C THR A 24 -5.33 11.11 -17.03
N ALA A 25 -5.61 9.81 -17.12
CA ALA A 25 -6.27 9.21 -18.30
C ALA A 25 -7.67 9.78 -18.54
N ASP A 26 -8.33 10.30 -17.51
CA ASP A 26 -9.62 10.99 -17.55
C ASP A 26 -9.53 12.48 -17.90
N GLY A 27 -8.33 13.02 -18.13
CA GLY A 27 -8.11 14.42 -18.46
C GLY A 27 -8.05 15.36 -17.26
N ILE A 28 -8.27 14.86 -16.04
CA ILE A 28 -8.25 15.64 -14.80
C ILE A 28 -6.78 15.81 -14.32
N LYS A 29 -6.49 16.89 -13.61
CA LYS A 29 -5.19 17.07 -12.96
C LYS A 29 -4.98 16.01 -11.87
N ARG A 30 -3.77 15.55 -11.69
CA ARG A 30 -3.44 14.58 -10.63
C ARG A 30 -3.78 15.15 -9.25
N SER A 31 -4.40 14.34 -8.43
CA SER A 31 -4.77 14.67 -7.03
C SER A 31 -3.60 14.53 -6.05
N ALA A 32 -2.51 13.86 -6.46
CA ALA A 32 -1.37 13.60 -5.59
C ALA A 32 -0.04 13.65 -6.35
N ASN A 33 1.02 13.99 -5.63
CA ASN A 33 2.38 13.89 -6.12
C ASN A 33 2.90 12.46 -5.98
N VAL A 34 3.77 12.05 -6.92
CA VAL A 34 4.48 10.77 -6.85
C VAL A 34 5.94 11.07 -6.62
N THR A 35 6.51 10.54 -5.56
CA THR A 35 7.92 10.71 -5.18
C THR A 35 8.60 9.35 -5.13
N ALA A 36 9.77 9.24 -5.77
CA ALA A 36 10.60 8.04 -5.65
C ALA A 36 11.30 8.04 -4.28
N LEU A 37 11.13 6.95 -3.52
CA LEU A 37 11.80 6.77 -2.22
C LEU A 37 13.22 6.21 -2.37
N THR A 38 13.50 5.57 -3.50
CA THR A 38 14.81 5.01 -3.85
C THR A 38 15.12 5.34 -5.31
N ARG A 39 16.38 5.17 -5.69
CA ARG A 39 16.77 5.31 -7.11
C ARG A 39 16.03 4.27 -7.95
N GLY A 40 15.40 4.68 -9.03
CA GLY A 40 14.65 3.82 -9.93
C GLY A 40 14.49 4.42 -11.31
N GLU A 41 13.92 3.64 -12.23
CA GLU A 41 13.53 4.11 -13.56
C GLU A 41 12.00 4.16 -13.63
N ALA A 42 11.47 5.21 -14.23
CA ALA A 42 10.05 5.36 -14.49
C ALA A 42 9.78 5.53 -15.98
N CYS A 43 8.82 4.79 -16.50
CA CYS A 43 8.29 4.99 -17.84
C CYS A 43 7.06 5.88 -17.76
N VAL A 44 7.05 6.99 -18.50
CA VAL A 44 5.91 7.91 -18.57
C VAL A 44 5.16 7.67 -19.88
N MET A 45 3.89 7.32 -19.79
CA MET A 45 3.02 7.17 -20.93
C MET A 45 2.06 8.37 -20.99
N PRO A 46 1.99 9.11 -22.13
CA PRO A 46 0.99 10.16 -22.32
C PRO A 46 -0.45 9.61 -22.25
N ALA A 47 -1.38 10.38 -21.68
CA ALA A 47 -2.76 9.96 -21.50
C ALA A 47 -3.46 9.60 -22.83
N ALA A 48 -3.14 10.30 -23.92
CA ALA A 48 -3.69 10.00 -25.26
C ALA A 48 -3.26 8.61 -25.74
N VAL A 49 -1.96 8.30 -25.65
CA VAL A 49 -1.40 6.98 -26.02
C VAL A 49 -1.99 5.87 -25.14
N PHE A 50 -2.13 6.11 -23.85
CA PHE A 50 -2.76 5.15 -22.95
C PHE A 50 -4.20 4.84 -23.36
N ARG A 51 -5.01 5.86 -23.66
CA ARG A 51 -6.39 5.68 -24.11
C ARG A 51 -6.47 4.94 -25.42
N GLU A 52 -5.63 5.30 -26.39
CA GLU A 52 -5.55 4.61 -27.68
C GLU A 52 -5.26 3.11 -27.48
N LEU A 53 -4.28 2.75 -26.65
CA LEU A 53 -3.95 1.36 -26.34
C LEU A 53 -5.13 0.61 -25.69
N VAL A 54 -5.82 1.24 -24.76
CA VAL A 54 -6.96 0.63 -24.07
C VAL A 54 -8.11 0.35 -25.04
N PHE A 55 -8.41 1.28 -25.95
CA PHE A 55 -9.51 1.11 -26.87
C PHE A 55 -9.16 0.24 -28.10
N ALA A 56 -7.90 0.21 -28.52
CA ALA A 56 -7.45 -0.60 -29.65
C ALA A 56 -7.22 -2.07 -29.27
N TYR A 57 -6.90 -2.37 -28.02
CA TYR A 57 -6.51 -3.72 -27.60
C TYR A 57 -7.41 -4.25 -26.49
N ARG A 58 -8.38 -5.10 -26.85
CA ARG A 58 -9.32 -5.71 -25.91
C ARG A 58 -8.66 -6.35 -24.68
N PRO A 59 -7.55 -7.13 -24.78
CA PRO A 59 -6.92 -7.70 -23.60
C PRO A 59 -6.38 -6.64 -22.61
N VAL A 60 -5.96 -5.47 -23.12
CA VAL A 60 -5.52 -4.34 -22.28
C VAL A 60 -6.71 -3.76 -21.52
N ALA A 61 -7.84 -3.56 -22.21
CA ALA A 61 -9.08 -3.07 -21.60
C ALA A 61 -9.60 -4.03 -20.52
N GLU A 62 -9.62 -5.34 -20.80
CA GLU A 62 -10.06 -6.37 -19.85
C GLU A 62 -9.16 -6.39 -18.60
N ARG A 63 -7.84 -6.33 -18.79
CA ARG A 63 -6.88 -6.29 -17.68
C ARG A 63 -7.05 -5.03 -16.83
N LEU A 64 -7.24 -3.88 -17.48
CA LEU A 64 -7.50 -2.61 -16.80
C LEU A 64 -8.79 -2.66 -16.00
N PHE A 65 -9.88 -3.20 -16.57
CA PHE A 65 -11.16 -3.36 -15.90
C PHE A 65 -11.02 -4.23 -14.63
N CYS A 66 -10.36 -5.39 -14.73
CA CYS A 66 -10.09 -6.26 -13.58
C CYS A 66 -9.26 -5.55 -12.49
N LEU A 67 -8.25 -4.79 -12.91
CA LEU A 67 -7.41 -4.00 -11.99
C LEU A 67 -8.24 -2.93 -11.26
N MET A 68 -9.09 -2.18 -11.99
CA MET A 68 -9.96 -1.16 -11.39
C MET A 68 -10.99 -1.77 -10.44
N ALA A 69 -11.63 -2.87 -10.83
CA ALA A 69 -12.57 -3.58 -9.96
C ALA A 69 -11.90 -4.11 -8.70
N SER A 70 -10.68 -4.65 -8.81
CA SER A 70 -9.90 -5.06 -7.65
C SER A 70 -9.57 -3.88 -6.74
N ARG A 71 -9.18 -2.75 -7.34
CA ARG A 71 -8.83 -1.54 -6.59
C ARG A 71 -10.01 -0.94 -5.84
N ILE A 72 -11.20 -0.94 -6.47
CA ILE A 72 -12.46 -0.50 -5.82
C ILE A 72 -12.76 -1.39 -4.62
N ARG A 73 -12.68 -2.72 -4.77
CA ARG A 73 -12.90 -3.64 -3.63
C ARG A 73 -11.91 -3.40 -2.50
N GLU A 74 -10.63 -3.18 -2.83
CA GLU A 74 -9.61 -2.87 -1.83
C GLU A 74 -9.89 -1.56 -1.09
N LEU A 75 -10.30 -0.50 -1.81
CA LEU A 75 -10.66 0.79 -1.21
C LEU A 75 -11.89 0.67 -0.33
N ASN A 76 -12.92 -0.06 -0.77
CA ASN A 76 -14.11 -0.31 0.05
C ASN A 76 -13.78 -1.09 1.32
N ALA A 77 -12.94 -2.12 1.24
CA ALA A 77 -12.49 -2.87 2.42
C ALA A 77 -11.74 -1.95 3.41
N ARG A 78 -10.83 -1.10 2.91
CA ARG A 78 -10.12 -0.12 3.76
C ARG A 78 -11.07 0.90 4.39
N PHE A 79 -12.08 1.34 3.65
CA PHE A 79 -13.08 2.26 4.17
C PHE A 79 -13.87 1.62 5.32
N MET A 80 -14.31 0.37 5.13
CA MET A 80 -14.99 -0.39 6.19
C MET A 80 -14.08 -0.61 7.41
N GLU A 81 -12.82 -0.99 7.20
CA GLU A 81 -11.85 -1.10 8.30
C GLU A 81 -11.71 0.20 9.11
N GLN A 82 -11.69 1.35 8.44
CA GLN A 82 -11.58 2.66 9.12
C GLN A 82 -12.83 3.07 9.87
N THR A 83 -14.00 2.61 9.43
CA THR A 83 -15.30 2.96 10.04
C THR A 83 -15.64 2.04 11.22
N VAL A 84 -15.36 0.75 11.08
CA VAL A 84 -15.77 -0.28 12.04
C VAL A 84 -14.67 -0.58 13.07
N LEU A 85 -13.40 -0.65 12.63
CA LEU A 85 -12.32 -1.06 13.52
C LEU A 85 -11.80 0.07 14.40
N ASP A 86 -11.53 -0.25 15.66
CA ASP A 86 -10.78 0.62 16.55
C ASP A 86 -9.31 0.77 16.09
N LEU A 87 -8.57 1.62 16.77
CA LEU A 87 -7.19 1.93 16.42
C LEU A 87 -6.28 0.68 16.43
N ARG A 88 -6.44 -0.20 17.41
CA ARG A 88 -5.62 -1.40 17.57
C ARG A 88 -5.84 -2.37 16.40
N HIS A 89 -7.09 -2.63 16.05
CA HIS A 89 -7.43 -3.55 14.95
C HIS A 89 -7.07 -2.96 13.57
N ARG A 90 -7.20 -1.63 13.37
CA ARG A 90 -6.67 -0.96 12.17
C ARG A 90 -5.16 -1.12 12.03
N LEU A 91 -4.43 -1.05 13.14
CA LEU A 91 -2.98 -1.28 13.14
C LEU A 91 -2.66 -2.74 12.77
N TYR A 92 -3.40 -3.71 13.31
CA TYR A 92 -3.25 -5.13 12.95
C TYR A 92 -3.46 -5.36 11.46
N SER A 93 -4.55 -4.86 10.90
CA SER A 93 -4.85 -4.93 9.46
C SER A 93 -3.73 -4.34 8.60
N GLU A 94 -3.22 -3.16 8.96
CA GLU A 94 -2.15 -2.52 8.17
C GLU A 94 -0.83 -3.27 8.28
N LEU A 95 -0.47 -3.81 9.44
CA LEU A 95 0.73 -4.64 9.60
C LEU A 95 0.63 -5.93 8.79
N LEU A 96 -0.51 -6.61 8.82
CA LEU A 96 -0.75 -7.81 8.01
C LEU A 96 -0.60 -7.51 6.51
N ARG A 97 -1.13 -6.39 6.06
CA ARG A 97 -1.08 -5.94 4.66
C ARG A 97 0.35 -5.64 4.19
N LEU A 98 1.15 -5.00 5.03
CA LEU A 98 2.53 -4.64 4.71
C LEU A 98 3.50 -5.82 4.80
N SER A 99 3.14 -6.87 5.51
CA SER A 99 4.03 -7.99 5.78
C SER A 99 4.03 -9.01 4.65
N THR A 100 5.17 -9.66 4.47
CA THR A 100 5.34 -10.81 3.59
C THR A 100 5.68 -12.06 4.41
N PRO A 101 5.45 -13.28 3.90
CA PRO A 101 5.89 -14.50 4.57
C PRO A 101 7.40 -14.44 4.87
N ARG A 102 7.81 -14.94 6.04
CA ARG A 102 9.21 -14.94 6.45
C ARG A 102 9.91 -16.23 6.04
N GLY A 103 10.24 -16.34 4.74
CA GLY A 103 11.08 -17.44 4.23
C GLY A 103 10.76 -18.82 4.82
N GLU A 104 11.75 -19.44 5.46
CA GLU A 104 11.68 -20.80 5.99
C GLU A 104 10.89 -20.95 7.31
N ARG A 105 10.58 -19.85 8.01
CA ARG A 105 9.80 -19.89 9.26
C ARG A 105 8.32 -19.88 8.98
N ILE A 106 7.72 -21.06 9.01
CA ILE A 106 6.28 -21.24 8.83
C ILE A 106 5.53 -20.50 9.93
N GLY A 107 4.52 -19.70 9.53
CA GLY A 107 3.64 -18.98 10.46
C GLY A 107 4.14 -17.59 10.87
N GLU A 108 5.36 -17.19 10.54
CA GLU A 108 5.83 -15.81 10.77
C GLU A 108 5.74 -14.95 9.51
N ARG A 109 5.53 -13.65 9.71
CA ARG A 109 5.59 -12.65 8.63
C ARG A 109 6.58 -11.54 8.98
N VAL A 110 7.08 -10.84 7.96
CA VAL A 110 8.11 -9.81 8.14
C VAL A 110 7.78 -8.56 7.33
N ILE A 111 8.10 -7.41 7.89
CA ILE A 111 8.08 -6.11 7.20
C ILE A 111 9.51 -5.58 7.16
N THR A 112 10.06 -5.41 5.98
CA THR A 112 11.42 -4.91 5.74
C THR A 112 11.39 -3.79 4.71
N PRO A 113 11.92 -2.59 5.02
CA PRO A 113 12.40 -2.14 6.33
C PRO A 113 11.26 -1.97 7.34
N PRO A 114 11.56 -1.91 8.67
CA PRO A 114 10.53 -1.70 9.69
C PRO A 114 9.86 -0.33 9.47
N PRO A 115 8.54 -0.25 9.53
CA PRO A 115 7.82 0.99 9.24
C PRO A 115 8.06 2.04 10.31
N PHE A 116 8.18 3.30 9.91
CA PHE A 116 8.21 4.41 10.84
C PHE A 116 6.84 4.64 11.48
N HIS A 117 6.82 4.93 12.78
CA HIS A 117 5.57 5.14 13.52
C HIS A 117 4.72 6.29 12.97
N HIS A 118 5.33 7.38 12.47
CA HIS A 118 4.59 8.49 11.86
C HIS A 118 3.93 8.09 10.53
N ILE A 119 4.59 7.21 9.75
CA ILE A 119 4.00 6.68 8.51
C ILE A 119 2.81 5.76 8.83
N MET A 120 2.96 4.89 9.85
CA MET A 120 1.86 4.04 10.30
C MET A 120 0.69 4.88 10.82
N ALA A 121 0.97 5.90 11.61
CA ALA A 121 -0.03 6.83 12.13
C ALA A 121 -0.83 7.51 11.01
N ALA A 122 -0.14 8.00 9.98
CA ALA A 122 -0.78 8.60 8.80
C ALA A 122 -1.67 7.60 8.03
N ARG A 123 -1.25 6.31 7.95
CA ARG A 123 -1.99 5.26 7.22
C ARG A 123 -3.28 4.84 7.92
N ILE A 124 -3.26 4.79 9.25
CA ILE A 124 -4.42 4.34 10.05
C ILE A 124 -5.23 5.49 10.66
N GLY A 125 -4.85 6.74 10.37
CA GLY A 125 -5.59 7.93 10.80
C GLY A 125 -5.53 8.18 12.32
N CYS A 126 -4.32 8.17 12.91
CA CYS A 126 -4.13 8.41 14.34
C CYS A 126 -2.86 9.21 14.63
N ARG A 127 -2.56 9.44 15.91
CA ARG A 127 -1.35 10.13 16.35
C ARG A 127 -0.18 9.15 16.51
N ARG A 128 1.05 9.62 16.28
CA ARG A 128 2.28 8.82 16.40
C ARG A 128 2.43 8.17 17.78
N GLU A 129 2.07 8.88 18.84
CA GLU A 129 2.17 8.41 20.22
C GLU A 129 1.28 7.19 20.48
N GLN A 130 0.10 7.16 19.84
CA GLN A 130 -0.83 6.04 19.93
C GLN A 130 -0.24 4.79 19.25
N VAL A 131 0.34 4.95 18.06
CA VAL A 131 1.06 3.86 17.38
C VAL A 131 2.20 3.35 18.26
N THR A 132 3.00 4.23 18.84
CA THR A 132 4.12 3.83 19.70
C THR A 132 3.65 3.01 20.89
N ARG A 133 2.55 3.41 21.54
CA ARG A 133 1.96 2.68 22.66
C ARG A 133 1.50 1.28 22.23
N GLU A 134 0.77 1.20 21.12
CA GLU A 134 0.28 -0.09 20.60
C GLU A 134 1.43 -1.03 20.21
N PHE A 135 2.49 -0.53 19.58
CA PHE A 135 3.66 -1.35 19.28
C PHE A 135 4.33 -1.91 20.54
N THR A 136 4.40 -1.10 21.62
CA THR A 136 4.93 -1.55 22.90
C THR A 136 4.07 -2.67 23.49
N MET A 137 2.74 -2.50 23.48
CA MET A 137 1.82 -3.52 23.99
C MET A 137 1.90 -4.80 23.16
N MET A 138 1.90 -4.71 21.83
CA MET A 138 2.03 -5.87 20.95
C MET A 138 3.35 -6.62 21.15
N SER A 139 4.44 -5.90 21.43
CA SER A 139 5.74 -6.50 21.74
C SER A 139 5.71 -7.23 23.07
N GLN A 140 5.08 -6.65 24.09
CA GLN A 140 4.88 -7.29 25.41
C GLN A 140 3.98 -8.54 25.31
N GLU A 141 2.97 -8.52 24.47
CA GLU A 141 2.10 -9.66 24.17
C GLU A 141 2.80 -10.74 23.30
N GLY A 142 4.05 -10.50 22.85
CA GLY A 142 4.76 -11.43 21.98
C GLY A 142 4.19 -11.56 20.56
N LEU A 143 3.34 -10.64 20.15
CA LEU A 143 2.73 -10.63 18.80
C LEU A 143 3.71 -10.15 17.73
N ILE A 144 4.60 -9.23 18.10
CA ILE A 144 5.61 -8.66 17.22
C ILE A 144 6.99 -8.66 17.89
N GLU A 145 8.02 -8.66 17.06
CA GLU A 145 9.42 -8.46 17.49
C GLU A 145 10.10 -7.46 16.56
N ARG A 146 10.75 -6.47 17.11
CA ARG A 146 11.52 -5.49 16.35
C ARG A 146 12.99 -5.86 16.35
N THR A 147 13.55 -6.04 15.18
CA THR A 147 14.98 -6.23 14.94
C THR A 147 15.60 -4.98 14.31
N ARG A 148 16.92 -4.98 14.13
CA ARG A 148 17.66 -3.85 13.54
C ARG A 148 17.21 -3.50 12.12
N GLY A 149 16.73 -4.49 11.33
CA GLY A 149 16.37 -4.30 9.92
C GLY A 149 14.94 -4.67 9.57
N ALA A 150 14.15 -5.18 10.52
CA ALA A 150 12.81 -5.68 10.24
C ALA A 150 11.88 -5.60 11.45
N LEU A 151 10.59 -5.64 11.17
CA LEU A 151 9.53 -5.91 12.12
C LEU A 151 8.96 -7.29 11.81
N ILE A 152 9.02 -8.21 12.78
CA ILE A 152 8.57 -9.58 12.65
C ILE A 152 7.19 -9.69 13.31
N LEU A 153 6.22 -10.21 12.59
CA LEU A 153 4.94 -10.63 13.13
C LEU A 153 5.07 -12.10 13.53
N ARG A 154 5.13 -12.34 14.86
CA ARG A 154 5.31 -13.69 15.43
C ARG A 154 4.04 -14.53 15.34
N GLN A 155 2.90 -13.88 15.48
CA GLN A 155 1.60 -14.53 15.55
C GLN A 155 0.60 -13.85 14.59
N PRO A 156 0.83 -13.89 13.27
CA PRO A 156 -0.04 -13.20 12.31
C PRO A 156 -1.46 -13.75 12.29
N ASP A 157 -1.66 -15.02 12.59
CA ASP A 157 -2.98 -15.63 12.59
C ASP A 157 -3.82 -15.16 13.79
N VAL A 158 -3.19 -14.88 14.93
CA VAL A 158 -3.85 -14.22 16.07
C VAL A 158 -4.30 -12.82 15.69
N LEU A 159 -3.46 -12.06 14.97
CA LEU A 159 -3.84 -10.73 14.50
C LEU A 159 -5.01 -10.79 13.52
N LYS A 160 -5.01 -11.76 12.60
CA LYS A 160 -6.13 -11.98 11.65
C LYS A 160 -7.43 -12.32 12.38
N ALA A 161 -7.35 -13.23 13.35
CA ALA A 161 -8.52 -13.63 14.14
C ALA A 161 -9.11 -12.44 14.89
N ARG A 162 -8.28 -11.65 15.60
CA ARG A 162 -8.73 -10.44 16.32
C ARG A 162 -9.42 -9.43 15.40
N VAL A 163 -8.86 -9.19 14.20
CA VAL A 163 -9.47 -8.29 13.20
C VAL A 163 -10.80 -8.85 12.72
N ALA A 164 -10.87 -10.16 12.42
CA ALA A 164 -12.09 -10.79 11.96
C ALA A 164 -13.20 -10.77 13.03
N ASP A 165 -12.84 -10.93 14.29
CA ASP A 165 -13.78 -10.85 15.41
C ASP A 165 -14.31 -9.43 15.61
N ALA A 166 -13.44 -8.42 15.56
CA ALA A 166 -13.84 -7.02 15.65
C ALA A 166 -14.79 -6.61 14.51
N MET A 167 -14.56 -7.11 13.29
CA MET A 167 -15.44 -6.85 12.14
C MET A 167 -16.83 -7.51 12.26
N ARG A 168 -16.98 -8.56 13.11
CA ARG A 168 -18.25 -9.25 13.33
C ARG A 168 -19.08 -8.65 14.45
N THR A 169 -18.44 -8.03 15.43
CA THR A 169 -19.11 -7.56 16.66
C THR A 169 -19.93 -6.28 16.42
N ASP A 170 -19.71 -5.56 15.33
CA ASP A 170 -20.42 -4.31 14.98
C ASP A 170 -21.59 -4.53 13.99
N HIS A 171 -22.08 -5.74 13.87
CA HIS A 171 -23.29 -6.09 13.13
C HIS A 171 -24.30 -6.74 14.07
#